data_4c69d73928bde86977ad26bfccc76937
#
_entry.id   4c69d73928bde86977ad26bfccc76937
#
_cell.length_a   1.000
_cell.length_b   1.000
_cell.length_c   1.000
_cell.angle_alpha   90.00
_cell.angle_beta   90.00
_cell.angle_gamma   90.00
#
_symmetry.space_group_name_H-M   'P 1'
#
loop_
_entity.id
_entity.type
_entity.pdbx_description
1 polymer ?
#
loop_
_entity_poly.entity_id
_entity_poly.type
_entity_poly.pdbx_seq_one_letter_code
_entity_poly.pdbx_strand_id
1 'polypeptide(L)'
;MIRLSNGAELEVLVASGALAFDGRGWIWEWPLRWLGLLDPREFAVVVKTLTRHPRRGNLRWYRPWGCVRLIPGGVVNAVGLTNPGIEWWIRRCYPTMQKMGLVTIASIYAEAPGEAAEMAKMLAPLCLAAVELNASCPNTEDDLLTNVQAVVETARQAVESCPHPLIVKLSYSQDYVSIAQQLEGVVEAVHAINTVPWRVVFPGKKSPLEHLGGGGVSGPVILPYAIEAVSKLSRAVSTPIIAGGGIQSVEDMRRLQEAGASAFSIGSLFLTRPWRPTALAREWKSLQRQGFESALGK
;
A
#
# COMPACT_ATOMS: atom_id res chain seq x y z
N MET A 1 -7.14 8.10 -12.24
CA MET A 1 -8.21 7.67 -11.32
C MET A 1 -8.71 6.30 -11.73
N ILE A 2 -8.90 5.39 -10.79
CA ILE A 2 -9.42 4.03 -11.00
C ILE A 2 -10.85 3.99 -10.47
N ARG A 3 -11.79 3.48 -11.26
CA ARG A 3 -13.16 3.21 -10.82
C ARG A 3 -13.32 1.70 -10.66
N LEU A 4 -13.62 1.27 -9.45
CA LEU A 4 -13.81 -0.14 -9.10
C LEU A 4 -15.24 -0.61 -9.42
N SER A 5 -15.44 -1.91 -9.54
CA SER A 5 -16.74 -2.53 -9.88
C SER A 5 -17.87 -2.18 -8.93
N ASN A 6 -17.55 -1.93 -7.65
CA ASN A 6 -18.53 -1.50 -6.64
C ASN A 6 -18.78 0.03 -6.64
N GLY A 7 -18.24 0.77 -7.61
CA GLY A 7 -18.41 2.21 -7.77
C GLY A 7 -17.43 3.07 -6.95
N ALA A 8 -16.57 2.48 -6.13
CA ALA A 8 -15.54 3.24 -5.42
C ALA A 8 -14.50 3.80 -6.40
N GLU A 9 -14.04 5.02 -6.12
CA GLU A 9 -13.03 5.71 -6.94
C GLU A 9 -11.73 5.88 -6.17
N LEU A 10 -10.62 5.48 -6.80
CA LEU A 10 -9.28 5.53 -6.23
C LEU A 10 -8.41 6.49 -7.04
N GLU A 11 -7.95 7.56 -6.41
CA GLU A 11 -7.03 8.52 -7.03
C GLU A 11 -5.74 8.65 -6.22
N VAL A 12 -5.85 8.99 -4.94
CA VAL A 12 -4.72 9.08 -4.01
C VAL A 12 -5.02 8.21 -2.80
N LEU A 13 -4.10 7.29 -2.51
CA LEU A 13 -4.20 6.32 -1.42
C LEU A 13 -3.15 6.60 -0.35
N VAL A 14 -3.47 6.21 0.87
CA VAL A 14 -2.46 6.04 1.94
C VAL A 14 -1.91 4.62 1.84
N ALA A 15 -0.61 4.47 1.71
CA ALA A 15 0.03 3.16 1.72
C ALA A 15 -0.19 2.43 3.06
N SER A 16 -0.34 1.10 2.99
CA SER A 16 -0.58 0.26 4.17
C SER A 16 0.35 0.59 5.34
N GLY A 17 -0.24 0.89 6.50
CA GLY A 17 0.44 1.20 7.74
C GLY A 17 0.88 2.65 7.93
N ALA A 18 0.78 3.52 6.93
CA ALA A 18 1.15 4.92 7.07
C ALA A 18 0.19 5.66 8.03
N LEU A 19 -1.12 5.38 8.00
CA LEU A 19 -2.09 5.87 8.98
C LEU A 19 -2.57 4.79 9.96
N ALA A 20 -1.65 3.92 10.40
CA ALA A 20 -1.88 2.87 11.39
C ALA A 20 -3.01 1.88 10.99
N PHE A 21 -3.87 1.48 11.94
CA PHE A 21 -4.92 0.47 11.76
C PHE A 21 -6.30 1.05 11.53
N ASP A 22 -6.54 2.31 11.92
CA ASP A 22 -7.87 2.92 11.96
C ASP A 22 -7.98 4.24 11.20
N GLY A 23 -6.95 4.60 10.45
CA GLY A 23 -6.92 5.83 9.66
C GLY A 23 -6.71 7.11 10.47
N ARG A 24 -6.65 7.02 11.81
CA ARG A 24 -6.37 8.20 12.65
C ARG A 24 -4.90 8.60 12.65
N GLY A 25 -4.06 7.71 12.16
CA GLY A 25 -2.62 7.87 12.20
C GLY A 25 -2.01 7.41 13.53
N TRP A 26 -0.70 7.45 13.60
CA TRP A 26 0.06 7.15 14.79
C TRP A 26 -0.09 8.29 15.80
N ILE A 27 0.14 8.02 17.07
CA ILE A 27 -0.09 9.00 18.16
C ILE A 27 0.64 10.33 17.95
N TRP A 28 1.79 10.33 17.32
CA TRP A 28 2.56 11.55 16.99
C TRP A 28 1.97 12.37 15.83
N GLU A 29 1.04 11.81 15.06
CA GLU A 29 0.34 12.50 13.97
C GLU A 29 -0.95 13.18 14.43
N TRP A 30 -1.48 12.84 15.61
CA TRP A 30 -2.73 13.40 16.12
C TRP A 30 -2.73 14.94 16.25
N PRO A 31 -1.64 15.60 16.70
CA PRO A 31 -1.61 17.07 16.71
C PRO A 31 -1.82 17.68 15.32
N LEU A 32 -1.28 17.05 14.27
CA LEU A 32 -1.45 17.53 12.89
C LEU A 32 -2.90 17.41 12.40
N ARG A 33 -3.62 16.39 12.86
CA ARG A 33 -5.05 16.25 12.58
C ARG A 33 -5.87 17.35 13.26
N TRP A 34 -5.58 17.65 14.52
CA TRP A 34 -6.26 18.74 15.25
C TRP A 34 -6.00 20.11 14.61
N LEU A 35 -4.82 20.30 14.03
CA LEU A 35 -4.46 21.52 13.30
C LEU A 35 -4.96 21.52 11.84
N GLY A 36 -5.66 20.47 11.36
CA GLY A 36 -6.14 20.38 9.99
C GLY A 36 -5.05 20.15 8.93
N LEU A 37 -3.82 19.87 9.35
CA LEU A 37 -2.68 19.62 8.46
C LEU A 37 -2.68 18.18 7.92
N LEU A 38 -3.38 17.27 8.60
CA LEU A 38 -3.56 15.88 8.21
C LEU A 38 -5.05 15.53 8.21
N ASP A 39 -5.62 15.30 7.03
CA ASP A 39 -7.01 14.87 6.85
C ASP A 39 -7.08 13.52 6.12
N PRO A 40 -7.38 12.41 6.81
CA PRO A 40 -7.48 11.09 6.19
C PRO A 40 -8.56 10.97 5.10
N ARG A 41 -9.58 11.85 5.11
CA ARG A 41 -10.68 11.85 4.13
C ARG A 41 -10.24 12.27 2.73
N GLU A 42 -9.06 12.83 2.61
CA GLU A 42 -8.45 13.14 1.31
C GLU A 42 -7.95 11.91 0.56
N PHE A 43 -8.00 10.73 1.18
CA PHE A 43 -7.40 9.51 0.67
C PHE A 43 -8.34 8.31 0.72
N ALA A 44 -8.11 7.34 -0.15
CA ALA A 44 -8.50 5.96 0.16
C ALA A 44 -7.45 5.38 1.14
N VAL A 45 -7.90 4.96 2.32
CA VAL A 45 -7.01 4.55 3.41
C VAL A 45 -6.81 3.05 3.38
N VAL A 46 -5.59 2.62 3.00
CA VAL A 46 -5.17 1.23 3.13
C VAL A 46 -4.68 1.00 4.57
N VAL A 47 -5.40 0.19 5.32
CA VAL A 47 -5.04 -0.11 6.71
C VAL A 47 -3.71 -0.87 6.79
N LYS A 48 -3.06 -0.81 7.97
CA LYS A 48 -1.86 -1.62 8.17
C LYS A 48 -2.20 -3.09 7.97
N THR A 49 -1.38 -3.78 7.15
CA THR A 49 -1.60 -5.18 6.78
C THR A 49 -1.90 -6.08 7.97
N LEU A 50 -2.97 -6.83 7.85
CA LEU A 50 -3.52 -7.75 8.85
C LEU A 50 -3.17 -9.18 8.48
N THR A 51 -2.96 -10.02 9.48
CA THR A 51 -2.88 -11.47 9.37
C THR A 51 -4.09 -12.11 10.02
N ARG A 52 -4.36 -13.38 9.74
CA ARG A 52 -5.48 -14.12 10.34
C ARG A 52 -5.42 -14.08 11.85
N HIS A 53 -4.27 -14.35 12.41
CA HIS A 53 -3.98 -14.31 13.85
C HIS A 53 -3.05 -13.14 14.21
N PRO A 54 -3.01 -12.70 15.48
CA PRO A 54 -2.06 -11.69 15.92
C PRO A 54 -0.61 -12.08 15.63
N ARG A 55 0.16 -11.16 15.02
CA ARG A 55 1.58 -11.35 14.73
C ARG A 55 2.43 -10.35 15.49
N ARG A 56 3.36 -10.86 16.30
CA ARG A 56 4.20 -10.03 17.16
C ARG A 56 5.16 -9.14 16.37
N GLY A 57 5.73 -9.64 15.27
CA GLY A 57 6.73 -8.94 14.44
C GLY A 57 7.82 -8.25 15.26
N ASN A 58 8.43 -7.21 14.69
CA ASN A 58 9.57 -6.49 15.29
C ASN A 58 9.21 -5.10 15.84
N LEU A 59 8.02 -4.55 15.50
CA LEU A 59 7.62 -3.22 15.96
C LEU A 59 7.25 -3.26 17.45
N ARG A 60 7.90 -2.38 18.24
CA ARG A 60 7.56 -2.08 19.63
C ARG A 60 7.13 -0.63 19.71
N TRP A 61 5.95 -0.36 20.26
CA TRP A 61 5.38 0.99 20.35
C TRP A 61 6.31 1.96 21.13
N TYR A 62 7.02 1.46 22.14
CA TYR A 62 7.97 2.23 22.97
C TYR A 62 9.37 2.33 22.36
N ARG A 63 9.67 1.59 21.27
CA ARG A 63 10.98 1.58 20.60
C ARG A 63 10.82 1.35 19.09
N PRO A 64 10.10 2.21 18.37
CA PRO A 64 9.87 2.04 16.93
C PRO A 64 11.18 2.08 16.12
N TRP A 65 12.18 2.82 16.58
CA TRP A 65 13.52 2.87 15.97
C TRP A 65 14.28 1.53 16.02
N GLY A 66 13.82 0.53 16.74
CA GLY A 66 14.40 -0.83 16.72
C GLY A 66 14.26 -1.51 15.37
N CYS A 67 13.21 -1.19 14.60
CA CYS A 67 12.92 -1.79 13.29
C CYS A 67 12.59 -0.76 12.20
N VAL A 68 12.63 0.53 12.50
CA VAL A 68 12.46 1.63 11.53
C VAL A 68 13.58 2.64 11.71
N ARG A 69 14.30 2.98 10.65
CA ARG A 69 15.43 3.93 10.68
C ARG A 69 15.32 4.92 9.54
N LEU A 70 15.55 6.20 9.85
CA LEU A 70 15.77 7.21 8.84
C LEU A 70 17.16 6.99 8.21
N ILE A 71 17.24 7.15 6.92
CA ILE A 71 18.46 7.05 6.12
C ILE A 71 18.54 8.22 5.13
N PRO A 72 19.68 8.54 4.57
CA PRO A 72 19.77 9.50 3.47
C PRO A 72 18.84 9.09 2.31
N GLY A 73 17.92 9.98 1.96
CA GLY A 73 16.96 9.73 0.88
C GLY A 73 15.78 8.82 1.24
N GLY A 74 15.51 8.50 2.53
CA GLY A 74 14.34 7.71 2.88
C GLY A 74 14.32 7.08 4.26
N VAL A 75 13.71 5.91 4.31
CA VAL A 75 13.49 5.11 5.51
C VAL A 75 13.77 3.65 5.20
N VAL A 76 14.45 2.95 6.08
CA VAL A 76 14.52 1.48 6.06
C VAL A 76 13.71 0.92 7.21
N ASN A 77 12.96 -0.14 6.95
CA ASN A 77 12.13 -0.80 7.95
C ASN A 77 12.18 -2.32 7.84
N ALA A 78 12.03 -2.98 8.99
CA ALA A 78 11.92 -4.41 9.15
C ALA A 78 10.82 -4.73 10.20
N VAL A 79 9.60 -4.22 9.97
CA VAL A 79 8.48 -4.31 10.93
C VAL A 79 8.00 -5.74 11.13
N GLY A 80 8.10 -6.62 10.12
CA GLY A 80 7.76 -8.04 10.24
C GLY A 80 6.27 -8.29 10.47
N LEU A 81 5.39 -7.53 9.79
CA LEU A 81 3.93 -7.68 9.85
C LEU A 81 3.34 -7.59 11.27
N THR A 82 3.96 -6.84 12.19
CA THR A 82 3.38 -6.60 13.52
C THR A 82 1.95 -6.11 13.41
N ASN A 83 0.97 -6.91 13.88
CA ASN A 83 -0.45 -6.56 13.85
C ASN A 83 -1.24 -7.38 14.88
N PRO A 84 -2.43 -6.91 15.31
CA PRO A 84 -3.26 -7.56 16.31
C PRO A 84 -4.20 -8.64 15.76
N GLY A 85 -4.12 -8.95 14.46
CA GLY A 85 -5.02 -9.87 13.78
C GLY A 85 -6.30 -9.23 13.24
N ILE A 86 -6.90 -9.87 12.23
CA ILE A 86 -8.05 -9.34 11.51
C ILE A 86 -9.30 -9.21 12.38
N GLU A 87 -9.56 -10.16 13.27
CA GLU A 87 -10.75 -10.11 14.16
C GLU A 87 -10.72 -8.90 15.08
N TRP A 88 -9.54 -8.60 15.67
CA TRP A 88 -9.39 -7.42 16.51
C TRP A 88 -9.62 -6.14 15.71
N TRP A 89 -9.11 -6.07 14.47
CA TRP A 89 -9.32 -4.92 13.61
C TRP A 89 -10.79 -4.70 13.27
N ILE A 90 -11.51 -5.75 12.89
CA ILE A 90 -12.95 -5.69 12.59
C ILE A 90 -13.72 -5.14 13.80
N ARG A 91 -13.41 -5.61 15.01
CA ARG A 91 -14.15 -5.22 16.22
C ARG A 91 -13.77 -3.83 16.75
N ARG A 92 -12.50 -3.41 16.61
CA ARG A 92 -11.97 -2.21 17.30
C ARG A 92 -11.67 -1.04 16.39
N CYS A 93 -11.20 -1.28 15.17
CA CYS A 93 -10.76 -0.22 14.27
C CYS A 93 -11.79 0.13 13.21
N TYR A 94 -12.38 -0.88 12.57
CA TYR A 94 -13.33 -0.68 11.49
C TYR A 94 -14.53 0.22 11.88
N PRO A 95 -15.19 0.09 13.04
CA PRO A 95 -16.27 1.00 13.43
C PRO A 95 -15.84 2.46 13.55
N THR A 96 -14.58 2.72 13.91
CA THR A 96 -14.03 4.08 13.95
C THR A 96 -13.87 4.64 12.54
N MET A 97 -13.36 3.85 11.60
CA MET A 97 -13.19 4.25 10.20
C MET A 97 -14.54 4.56 9.54
N GLN A 98 -15.56 3.74 9.81
CA GLN A 98 -16.94 3.96 9.36
C GLN A 98 -17.50 5.29 9.88
N LYS A 99 -17.38 5.56 11.18
CA LYS A 99 -17.82 6.83 11.81
C LYS A 99 -17.10 8.04 11.22
N MET A 100 -15.87 7.88 10.77
CA MET A 100 -15.10 8.96 10.13
C MET A 100 -15.45 9.13 8.63
N GLY A 101 -16.27 8.25 8.06
CA GLY A 101 -16.62 8.25 6.63
C GLY A 101 -15.41 8.00 5.71
N LEU A 102 -14.46 7.17 6.13
CA LEU A 102 -13.25 6.92 5.36
C LEU A 102 -13.50 5.91 4.24
N VAL A 103 -12.98 6.19 3.06
CA VAL A 103 -12.83 5.20 1.98
C VAL A 103 -11.79 4.18 2.44
N THR A 104 -12.26 2.99 2.84
CA THR A 104 -11.45 2.00 3.55
C THR A 104 -11.07 0.84 2.65
N ILE A 105 -9.78 0.52 2.59
CA ILE A 105 -9.22 -0.67 1.95
C ILE A 105 -8.57 -1.53 3.02
N ALA A 106 -9.06 -2.77 3.19
CA ALA A 106 -8.49 -3.72 4.13
C ALA A 106 -7.28 -4.42 3.51
N SER A 107 -6.08 -4.20 4.03
CA SER A 107 -4.87 -4.90 3.58
C SER A 107 -4.68 -6.18 4.38
N ILE A 108 -4.56 -7.32 3.70
CA ILE A 108 -4.37 -8.65 4.28
C ILE A 108 -3.08 -9.29 3.77
N TYR A 109 -2.50 -10.13 4.60
CA TYR A 109 -1.43 -11.05 4.26
C TYR A 109 -1.84 -12.45 4.71
N ALA A 110 -1.71 -13.41 3.82
CA ALA A 110 -2.00 -14.82 4.09
C ALA A 110 -0.76 -15.68 3.80
N GLU A 111 -0.55 -16.70 4.61
CA GLU A 111 0.55 -17.66 4.46
C GLU A 111 0.17 -18.82 3.52
N ALA A 112 -1.13 -18.98 3.25
CA ALA A 112 -1.67 -19.98 2.33
C ALA A 112 -2.95 -19.47 1.66
N PRO A 113 -3.30 -20.00 0.46
CA PRO A 113 -4.53 -19.61 -0.25
C PRO A 113 -5.80 -19.77 0.60
N GLY A 114 -5.95 -20.87 1.34
CA GLY A 114 -7.11 -21.10 2.20
C GLY A 114 -7.25 -20.07 3.34
N GLU A 115 -6.13 -19.55 3.87
CA GLU A 115 -6.15 -18.48 4.87
C GLU A 115 -6.64 -17.16 4.25
N ALA A 116 -6.23 -16.87 3.00
CA ALA A 116 -6.73 -15.70 2.28
C ALA A 116 -8.24 -15.78 2.07
N ALA A 117 -8.75 -16.94 1.69
CA ALA A 117 -10.19 -17.18 1.55
C ALA A 117 -10.94 -16.98 2.87
N GLU A 118 -10.41 -17.48 3.98
CA GLU A 118 -11.00 -17.30 5.31
C GLU A 118 -11.05 -15.80 5.69
N MET A 119 -9.93 -15.09 5.53
CA MET A 119 -9.87 -13.66 5.83
C MET A 119 -10.82 -12.85 4.93
N ALA A 120 -10.89 -13.20 3.64
CA ALA A 120 -11.80 -12.57 2.67
C ALA A 120 -13.28 -12.75 3.09
N LYS A 121 -13.69 -13.96 3.52
CA LYS A 121 -15.02 -14.21 4.07
C LYS A 121 -15.33 -13.36 5.31
N MET A 122 -14.35 -13.14 6.18
CA MET A 122 -14.51 -12.29 7.37
C MET A 122 -14.74 -10.82 6.99
N LEU A 123 -14.17 -10.37 5.87
CA LEU A 123 -14.31 -9.01 5.36
C LEU A 123 -15.60 -8.81 4.54
N ALA A 124 -16.17 -9.86 3.97
CA ALA A 124 -17.32 -9.81 3.08
C ALA A 124 -18.53 -9.01 3.62
N PRO A 125 -18.91 -9.07 4.93
CA PRO A 125 -20.04 -8.31 5.45
C PRO A 125 -19.74 -6.82 5.71
N LEU A 126 -18.50 -6.36 5.53
CA LEU A 126 -18.10 -4.99 5.80
C LEU A 126 -18.33 -4.09 4.57
N CYS A 127 -18.49 -2.79 4.78
CA CYS A 127 -18.52 -1.80 3.70
C CYS A 127 -17.10 -1.32 3.39
N LEU A 128 -16.44 -1.96 2.44
CA LEU A 128 -15.07 -1.66 2.02
C LEU A 128 -15.03 -1.18 0.58
N ALA A 129 -14.10 -0.28 0.27
CA ALA A 129 -13.82 0.10 -1.11
C ALA A 129 -13.11 -1.04 -1.86
N ALA A 130 -12.20 -1.74 -1.19
CA ALA A 130 -11.49 -2.90 -1.74
C ALA A 130 -10.86 -3.74 -0.62
N VAL A 131 -10.37 -4.92 -0.97
CA VAL A 131 -9.39 -5.68 -0.21
C VAL A 131 -8.04 -5.59 -0.93
N GLU A 132 -6.96 -5.31 -0.22
CA GLU A 132 -5.59 -5.37 -0.75
C GLU A 132 -4.91 -6.65 -0.26
N LEU A 133 -4.60 -7.57 -1.17
CA LEU A 133 -3.72 -8.70 -0.88
C LEU A 133 -2.26 -8.22 -0.94
N ASN A 134 -1.60 -8.17 0.21
CA ASN A 134 -0.18 -7.82 0.30
C ASN A 134 0.68 -9.04 -0.04
N ALA A 135 0.92 -9.27 -1.32
CA ALA A 135 1.76 -10.36 -1.83
C ALA A 135 3.27 -10.03 -1.76
N SER A 136 3.67 -8.97 -1.08
CA SER A 136 4.98 -8.35 -1.21
C SER A 136 5.79 -8.29 0.08
N CYS A 137 5.57 -9.19 1.06
CA CYS A 137 6.29 -9.11 2.33
C CYS A 137 7.75 -9.58 2.19
N PRO A 138 8.75 -8.67 2.11
CA PRO A 138 10.14 -9.01 1.89
C PRO A 138 10.84 -9.58 3.14
N ASN A 139 10.15 -9.62 4.27
CA ASN A 139 10.72 -9.97 5.58
C ASN A 139 10.17 -11.31 6.12
N THR A 140 9.53 -12.11 5.29
CA THR A 140 9.17 -13.49 5.59
C THR A 140 10.09 -14.40 4.78
N GLU A 141 10.69 -15.39 5.41
CA GLU A 141 11.51 -16.44 4.78
C GLU A 141 10.64 -17.40 3.94
N ASP A 142 9.34 -17.14 3.85
CA ASP A 142 8.36 -17.98 3.18
C ASP A 142 8.46 -17.83 1.66
N ASP A 143 8.92 -18.87 0.99
CA ASP A 143 9.02 -19.00 -0.47
C ASP A 143 7.65 -18.91 -1.18
N LEU A 144 6.53 -19.03 -0.46
CA LEU A 144 5.18 -19.05 -1.02
C LEU A 144 4.84 -17.76 -1.79
N LEU A 145 5.25 -16.60 -1.31
CA LEU A 145 4.95 -15.32 -1.97
C LEU A 145 6.00 -14.89 -3.02
N THR A 146 7.09 -15.62 -3.16
CA THR A 146 8.04 -15.48 -4.28
C THR A 146 7.60 -16.30 -5.49
N ASN A 147 6.80 -17.33 -5.26
CA ASN A 147 6.27 -18.19 -6.32
C ASN A 147 5.04 -17.53 -6.97
N VAL A 148 5.13 -17.27 -8.28
CA VAL A 148 4.05 -16.67 -9.09
C VAL A 148 2.72 -17.40 -8.91
N GLN A 149 2.74 -18.74 -8.99
CA GLN A 149 1.53 -19.57 -8.90
C GLN A 149 0.86 -19.48 -7.51
N ALA A 150 1.65 -19.44 -6.45
CA ALA A 150 1.11 -19.29 -5.09
C ALA A 150 0.42 -17.94 -4.88
N VAL A 151 0.97 -16.84 -5.41
CA VAL A 151 0.33 -15.53 -5.37
C VAL A 151 -0.97 -15.52 -6.16
N VAL A 152 -0.96 -16.08 -7.36
CA VAL A 152 -2.14 -16.15 -8.24
C VAL A 152 -3.25 -16.98 -7.60
N GLU A 153 -2.93 -18.13 -7.05
CA GLU A 153 -3.91 -19.00 -6.38
C GLU A 153 -4.49 -18.31 -5.12
N THR A 154 -3.63 -17.66 -4.33
CA THR A 154 -4.06 -16.90 -3.15
C THR A 154 -5.03 -15.78 -3.53
N ALA A 155 -4.74 -15.05 -4.61
CA ALA A 155 -5.61 -13.98 -5.10
C ALA A 155 -6.95 -14.53 -5.60
N ARG A 156 -6.96 -15.63 -6.36
CA ARG A 156 -8.19 -16.27 -6.87
C ARG A 156 -9.10 -16.72 -5.73
N GLN A 157 -8.56 -17.40 -4.73
CA GLN A 157 -9.34 -17.84 -3.57
C GLN A 157 -9.89 -16.66 -2.75
N ALA A 158 -9.15 -15.54 -2.66
CA ALA A 158 -9.65 -14.35 -2.02
C ALA A 158 -10.83 -13.73 -2.80
N VAL A 159 -10.73 -13.63 -4.13
CA VAL A 159 -11.82 -13.12 -5.00
C VAL A 159 -13.07 -13.98 -4.90
N GLU A 160 -12.93 -15.30 -4.97
CA GLU A 160 -14.05 -16.25 -4.88
C GLU A 160 -14.78 -16.19 -3.52
N SER A 161 -14.09 -15.71 -2.49
CA SER A 161 -14.57 -15.70 -1.10
C SER A 161 -15.12 -14.36 -0.63
N CYS A 162 -15.01 -13.28 -1.43
CA CYS A 162 -15.36 -11.93 -1.01
C CYS A 162 -15.94 -11.12 -2.19
N PRO A 163 -17.06 -10.39 -1.98
CA PRO A 163 -17.67 -9.58 -3.04
C PRO A 163 -16.93 -8.25 -3.29
N HIS A 164 -15.92 -7.92 -2.49
CA HIS A 164 -15.19 -6.68 -2.64
C HIS A 164 -14.13 -6.77 -3.75
N PRO A 165 -13.90 -5.67 -4.50
CA PRO A 165 -12.79 -5.57 -5.43
C PRO A 165 -11.47 -5.99 -4.79
N LEU A 166 -10.64 -6.77 -5.49
CA LEU A 166 -9.33 -7.17 -5.02
C LEU A 166 -8.24 -6.33 -5.71
N ILE A 167 -7.31 -5.84 -4.91
CA ILE A 167 -6.06 -5.20 -5.33
C ILE A 167 -4.91 -6.11 -4.89
N VAL A 168 -3.94 -6.38 -5.75
CA VAL A 168 -2.74 -7.13 -5.35
C VAL A 168 -1.53 -6.20 -5.30
N LYS A 169 -0.90 -6.14 -4.11
CA LYS A 169 0.31 -5.34 -3.90
C LYS A 169 1.56 -6.17 -4.10
N LEU A 170 2.40 -5.73 -5.03
CA LEU A 170 3.58 -6.43 -5.53
C LEU A 170 4.89 -5.85 -4.97
N SER A 171 5.93 -6.67 -4.90
CA SER A 171 7.30 -6.29 -4.56
C SER A 171 8.17 -6.15 -5.81
N TYR A 172 9.13 -5.24 -5.77
CA TYR A 172 10.13 -5.08 -6.82
C TYR A 172 11.01 -6.34 -7.01
N SER A 173 11.19 -7.15 -5.97
CA SER A 173 12.02 -8.36 -6.01
C SER A 173 11.30 -9.62 -6.50
N GLN A 174 10.01 -9.54 -6.81
CA GLN A 174 9.22 -10.64 -7.39
C GLN A 174 9.26 -10.57 -8.92
N ASP A 175 8.81 -11.64 -9.58
CA ASP A 175 8.39 -11.58 -10.98
C ASP A 175 7.00 -10.94 -11.07
N TYR A 176 6.96 -9.64 -10.75
CA TYR A 176 5.72 -8.87 -10.68
C TYR A 176 5.00 -8.75 -12.03
N VAL A 177 5.72 -8.88 -13.14
CA VAL A 177 5.12 -8.86 -14.49
C VAL A 177 4.32 -10.14 -14.72
N SER A 178 4.94 -11.30 -14.52
CA SER A 178 4.26 -12.60 -14.69
C SER A 178 3.08 -12.75 -13.72
N ILE A 179 3.21 -12.27 -12.48
CA ILE A 179 2.10 -12.26 -11.53
C ILE A 179 0.94 -11.41 -12.07
N ALA A 180 1.21 -10.17 -12.50
CA ALA A 180 0.19 -9.26 -13.00
C ALA A 180 -0.53 -9.81 -14.24
N GLN A 181 0.22 -10.41 -15.19
CA GLN A 181 -0.35 -11.05 -16.38
C GLN A 181 -1.31 -12.19 -16.04
N GLN A 182 -0.95 -13.05 -15.08
CA GLN A 182 -1.83 -14.16 -14.67
C GLN A 182 -3.02 -13.74 -13.82
N LEU A 183 -2.98 -12.52 -13.27
CA LEU A 183 -4.07 -11.91 -12.52
C LEU A 183 -4.96 -10.99 -13.37
N GLU A 184 -4.65 -10.81 -14.64
CA GLU A 184 -5.48 -9.99 -15.55
C GLU A 184 -6.89 -10.57 -15.65
N GLY A 185 -7.89 -9.72 -15.45
CA GLY A 185 -9.30 -10.14 -15.35
C GLY A 185 -9.70 -10.80 -14.01
N VAL A 186 -8.75 -11.05 -13.10
CA VAL A 186 -9.02 -11.58 -11.75
C VAL A 186 -9.05 -10.46 -10.71
N VAL A 187 -8.13 -9.50 -10.82
CA VAL A 187 -8.02 -8.36 -9.88
C VAL A 187 -8.36 -7.06 -10.58
N GLU A 188 -8.85 -6.10 -9.82
CA GLU A 188 -9.27 -4.81 -10.37
C GLU A 188 -8.14 -3.78 -10.45
N ALA A 189 -7.08 -3.97 -9.68
CA ALA A 189 -5.86 -3.17 -9.79
C ALA A 189 -4.64 -3.94 -9.25
N VAL A 190 -3.46 -3.57 -9.75
CA VAL A 190 -2.18 -3.94 -9.15
C VAL A 190 -1.56 -2.74 -8.47
N HIS A 191 -0.99 -2.92 -7.27
CA HIS A 191 -0.31 -1.88 -6.53
C HIS A 191 1.21 -2.09 -6.60
N ALA A 192 1.92 -1.28 -7.31
CA ALA A 192 3.38 -1.32 -7.51
C ALA A 192 4.02 -0.01 -7.01
N ILE A 193 4.99 -0.06 -6.12
CA ILE A 193 5.61 -1.22 -5.48
C ILE A 193 5.57 -1.07 -3.96
N ASN A 194 5.84 -2.16 -3.23
CA ASN A 194 6.17 -2.09 -1.81
C ASN A 194 7.63 -1.56 -1.64
N THR A 195 8.19 -1.65 -0.45
CA THR A 195 9.59 -1.32 -0.18
C THR A 195 10.55 -2.15 -1.03
N VAL A 196 11.70 -1.58 -1.39
CA VAL A 196 12.76 -2.28 -2.12
C VAL A 196 13.79 -2.81 -1.11
N PRO A 197 14.24 -4.08 -1.20
CA PRO A 197 15.22 -4.62 -0.27
C PRO A 197 16.49 -3.77 -0.19
N TRP A 198 17.05 -3.62 1.02
CA TRP A 198 18.26 -2.84 1.24
C TRP A 198 19.39 -3.19 0.27
N ARG A 199 19.65 -4.48 0.10
CA ARG A 199 20.73 -5.00 -0.79
C ARG A 199 20.58 -4.58 -2.26
N VAL A 200 19.35 -4.26 -2.69
CA VAL A 200 19.06 -3.79 -4.06
C VAL A 200 19.34 -2.30 -4.19
N VAL A 201 18.91 -1.50 -3.19
CA VAL A 201 19.08 -0.05 -3.21
C VAL A 201 20.51 0.37 -2.88
N PHE A 202 21.16 -0.35 -1.97
CA PHE A 202 22.50 -0.07 -1.48
C PHE A 202 23.43 -1.30 -1.57
N PRO A 203 23.77 -1.75 -2.79
CA PRO A 203 24.60 -2.93 -2.97
C PRO A 203 25.97 -2.76 -2.27
N GLY A 204 26.40 -3.80 -1.57
CA GLY A 204 27.68 -3.82 -0.84
C GLY A 204 27.69 -3.00 0.46
N LYS A 205 26.61 -2.31 0.83
CA LYS A 205 26.54 -1.57 2.10
C LYS A 205 25.76 -2.35 3.17
N LYS A 206 26.33 -2.38 4.38
CA LYS A 206 25.66 -2.99 5.53
C LYS A 206 24.42 -2.19 5.94
N SER A 207 23.31 -2.88 6.16
CA SER A 207 22.07 -2.24 6.60
C SER A 207 22.11 -1.83 8.08
N PRO A 208 21.51 -0.70 8.48
CA PRO A 208 21.28 -0.39 9.89
C PRO A 208 20.38 -1.41 10.61
N LEU A 209 19.66 -2.24 9.84
CA LEU A 209 18.77 -3.31 10.32
C LEU A 209 19.27 -4.71 9.92
N GLU A 210 20.58 -4.88 9.75
CA GLU A 210 21.19 -6.15 9.34
C GLU A 210 20.75 -7.33 10.25
N HIS A 211 20.69 -7.07 11.57
CA HIS A 211 20.24 -8.05 12.56
C HIS A 211 18.76 -8.49 12.41
N LEU A 212 17.99 -7.83 11.53
CA LEU A 212 16.61 -8.14 11.17
C LEU A 212 16.47 -8.48 9.68
N GLY A 213 17.53 -8.97 9.04
CA GLY A 213 17.52 -9.34 7.63
C GLY A 213 17.69 -8.18 6.64
N GLY A 214 18.19 -7.03 7.09
CA GLY A 214 18.52 -5.88 6.24
C GLY A 214 17.35 -4.90 6.03
N GLY A 215 16.11 -5.38 5.93
CA GLY A 215 14.90 -4.57 5.80
C GLY A 215 14.61 -4.04 4.40
N GLY A 216 13.43 -3.42 4.27
CA GLY A 216 12.95 -2.78 3.05
C GLY A 216 13.10 -1.26 3.10
N VAL A 217 13.58 -0.68 2.02
CA VAL A 217 13.79 0.75 1.83
C VAL A 217 12.56 1.40 1.21
N SER A 218 12.18 2.57 1.71
CA SER A 218 11.14 3.44 1.17
C SER A 218 11.61 4.90 1.14
N GLY A 219 10.87 5.77 0.46
CA GLY A 219 11.23 7.19 0.30
C GLY A 219 11.78 7.52 -1.09
N PRO A 220 12.19 8.78 -1.33
CA PRO A 220 12.56 9.26 -2.67
C PRO A 220 13.64 8.41 -3.37
N VAL A 221 14.51 7.77 -2.62
CA VAL A 221 15.57 6.91 -3.17
C VAL A 221 15.04 5.72 -3.99
N ILE A 222 13.78 5.29 -3.76
CA ILE A 222 13.17 4.18 -4.52
C ILE A 222 12.26 4.63 -5.66
N LEU A 223 12.07 5.93 -5.88
CA LEU A 223 11.24 6.42 -6.98
C LEU A 223 11.66 5.90 -8.37
N PRO A 224 12.96 5.79 -8.71
CA PRO A 224 13.37 5.20 -9.99
C PRO A 224 12.91 3.75 -10.17
N TYR A 225 12.94 2.96 -9.10
CA TYR A 225 12.45 1.56 -9.10
C TYR A 225 10.94 1.49 -9.28
N ALA A 226 10.19 2.43 -8.67
CA ALA A 226 8.74 2.51 -8.84
C ALA A 226 8.38 2.87 -10.28
N ILE A 227 9.05 3.87 -10.89
CA ILE A 227 8.85 4.26 -12.29
C ILE A 227 9.14 3.10 -13.22
N GLU A 228 10.27 2.39 -13.02
CA GLU A 228 10.63 1.22 -13.82
C GLU A 228 9.56 0.13 -13.73
N ALA A 229 9.12 -0.23 -12.52
CA ALA A 229 8.11 -1.27 -12.32
C ALA A 229 6.77 -0.89 -12.96
N VAL A 230 6.29 0.34 -12.75
CA VAL A 230 5.05 0.85 -13.37
C VAL A 230 5.15 0.83 -14.88
N SER A 231 6.28 1.28 -15.47
CA SER A 231 6.50 1.26 -16.93
C SER A 231 6.52 -0.14 -17.52
N LYS A 232 7.09 -1.14 -16.80
CA LYS A 232 7.05 -2.55 -17.24
C LYS A 232 5.64 -3.11 -17.16
N LEU A 233 4.93 -2.86 -16.06
CA LEU A 233 3.55 -3.33 -15.88
C LEU A 233 2.60 -2.72 -16.92
N SER A 234 2.66 -1.42 -17.15
CA SER A 234 1.77 -0.73 -18.10
C SER A 234 1.90 -1.20 -19.56
N ARG A 235 3.05 -1.78 -19.90
CA ARG A 235 3.26 -2.42 -21.20
C ARG A 235 2.82 -3.89 -21.26
N ALA A 236 2.70 -4.52 -20.09
CA ALA A 236 2.47 -5.96 -19.98
C ALA A 236 1.01 -6.33 -19.72
N VAL A 237 0.24 -5.44 -19.08
CA VAL A 237 -1.16 -5.68 -18.68
C VAL A 237 -2.04 -4.46 -18.89
N SER A 238 -3.35 -4.71 -19.08
CA SER A 238 -4.39 -3.68 -19.14
C SER A 238 -4.96 -3.34 -17.75
N THR A 239 -4.69 -4.17 -16.74
CA THR A 239 -5.13 -3.96 -15.36
C THR A 239 -4.62 -2.62 -14.82
N PRO A 240 -5.48 -1.76 -14.24
CA PRO A 240 -5.09 -0.48 -13.69
C PRO A 240 -3.97 -0.57 -12.64
N ILE A 241 -3.04 0.39 -12.64
CA ILE A 241 -1.87 0.39 -11.77
C ILE A 241 -1.98 1.51 -10.74
N ILE A 242 -1.93 1.13 -9.46
CA ILE A 242 -1.71 2.03 -8.34
C ILE A 242 -0.19 2.14 -8.12
N ALA A 243 0.38 3.31 -8.38
CA ALA A 243 1.82 3.53 -8.20
C ALA A 243 2.14 3.99 -6.78
N GLY A 244 3.07 3.30 -6.13
CA GLY A 244 3.62 3.69 -4.84
C GLY A 244 5.14 3.54 -4.83
N GLY A 245 5.82 4.31 -3.98
CA GLY A 245 7.26 4.27 -3.82
C GLY A 245 7.95 5.58 -4.20
N GLY A 246 8.32 6.34 -3.18
CA GLY A 246 9.14 7.53 -3.33
C GLY A 246 8.42 8.85 -3.59
N ILE A 247 7.11 8.89 -3.69
CA ILE A 247 6.31 10.11 -3.96
C ILE A 247 6.53 11.15 -2.85
N GLN A 248 6.97 12.37 -3.25
CA GLN A 248 7.19 13.53 -2.39
C GLN A 248 6.52 14.80 -2.92
N SER A 249 6.20 14.84 -4.21
CA SER A 249 5.72 16.01 -4.94
C SER A 249 4.71 15.62 -6.03
N VAL A 250 4.01 16.61 -6.56
CA VAL A 250 3.15 16.45 -7.75
C VAL A 250 3.96 16.00 -8.97
N GLU A 251 5.21 16.46 -9.08
CA GLU A 251 6.09 16.08 -10.18
C GLU A 251 6.42 14.58 -10.15
N ASP A 252 6.62 14.00 -8.96
CA ASP A 252 6.81 12.55 -8.84
C ASP A 252 5.56 11.79 -9.29
N MET A 253 4.36 12.32 -8.97
CA MET A 253 3.09 11.73 -9.41
C MET A 253 2.93 11.81 -10.93
N ARG A 254 3.32 12.94 -11.56
CA ARG A 254 3.32 13.08 -13.03
C ARG A 254 4.24 12.08 -13.71
N ARG A 255 5.47 11.94 -13.22
CA ARG A 255 6.42 10.94 -13.74
C ARG A 255 5.89 9.52 -13.66
N LEU A 256 5.20 9.18 -12.56
CA LEU A 256 4.54 7.87 -12.42
C LEU A 256 3.30 7.75 -13.33
N GLN A 257 2.54 8.83 -13.55
CA GLN A 257 1.44 8.86 -14.50
C GLN A 257 1.93 8.65 -15.94
N GLU A 258 3.00 9.32 -16.33
CA GLU A 258 3.66 9.14 -17.62
C GLU A 258 4.19 7.70 -17.82
N ALA A 259 4.61 7.05 -16.74
CA ALA A 259 4.99 5.64 -16.75
C ALA A 259 3.78 4.67 -16.88
N GLY A 260 2.54 5.17 -16.74
CA GLY A 260 1.30 4.39 -16.90
C GLY A 260 0.49 4.18 -15.62
N ALA A 261 0.79 4.89 -14.53
CA ALA A 261 0.00 4.81 -13.31
C ALA A 261 -1.39 5.44 -13.47
N SER A 262 -2.41 4.79 -12.91
CA SER A 262 -3.80 5.27 -12.88
C SER A 262 -4.20 5.89 -11.54
N ALA A 263 -3.51 5.53 -10.45
CA ALA A 263 -3.69 6.07 -9.10
C ALA A 263 -2.36 6.03 -8.32
N PHE A 264 -2.30 6.71 -7.17
CA PHE A 264 -1.05 6.93 -6.44
C PHE A 264 -1.16 6.56 -4.96
N SER A 265 -0.15 5.91 -4.41
CA SER A 265 -0.09 5.49 -3.01
C SER A 265 1.07 6.16 -2.29
N ILE A 266 0.75 6.98 -1.28
CA ILE A 266 1.71 7.75 -0.49
C ILE A 266 2.00 7.02 0.82
N GLY A 267 3.28 6.73 1.10
CA GLY A 267 3.71 5.99 2.29
C GLY A 267 4.68 6.79 3.17
N SER A 268 5.96 6.75 2.86
CA SER A 268 7.05 7.31 3.69
C SER A 268 6.95 8.81 3.95
N LEU A 269 6.21 9.56 3.13
CA LEU A 269 5.97 10.99 3.33
C LEU A 269 5.21 11.25 4.64
N PHE A 270 4.29 10.36 5.04
CA PHE A 270 3.60 10.43 6.33
C PHE A 270 4.56 10.33 7.52
N LEU A 271 5.66 9.60 7.38
CA LEU A 271 6.66 9.47 8.44
C LEU A 271 7.69 10.61 8.41
N THR A 272 8.13 11.02 7.22
CA THR A 272 9.23 11.99 7.08
C THR A 272 8.80 13.44 7.12
N ARG A 273 7.61 13.76 6.59
CA ARG A 273 7.00 15.09 6.55
C ARG A 273 5.47 14.99 6.69
N PRO A 274 4.95 14.59 7.87
CA PRO A 274 3.55 14.19 8.05
C PRO A 274 2.52 15.32 7.81
N TRP A 275 2.96 16.58 7.71
CA TRP A 275 2.11 17.73 7.34
C TRP A 275 1.94 17.89 5.81
N ARG A 276 2.72 17.19 4.99
CA ARG A 276 2.72 17.34 3.52
C ARG A 276 1.70 16.47 2.77
N PRO A 277 1.37 15.23 3.16
CA PRO A 277 0.53 14.34 2.37
C PRO A 277 -0.82 14.92 1.98
N THR A 278 -1.54 15.53 2.95
CA THR A 278 -2.86 16.14 2.70
C THR A 278 -2.79 17.28 1.69
N ALA A 279 -1.80 18.16 1.86
CA ALA A 279 -1.60 19.26 0.91
C ALA A 279 -1.26 18.74 -0.49
N LEU A 280 -0.40 17.70 -0.58
CA LEU A 280 -0.04 17.07 -1.84
C LEU A 280 -1.25 16.43 -2.55
N ALA A 281 -2.10 15.73 -1.80
CA ALA A 281 -3.31 15.13 -2.35
C ALA A 281 -4.29 16.19 -2.90
N ARG A 282 -4.48 17.29 -2.17
CA ARG A 282 -5.33 18.41 -2.61
C ARG A 282 -4.76 19.11 -3.85
N GLU A 283 -3.47 19.36 -3.86
CA GLU A 283 -2.75 19.95 -4.99
C GLU A 283 -2.91 19.10 -6.27
N TRP A 284 -2.69 17.78 -6.14
CA TRP A 284 -2.89 16.84 -7.23
C TRP A 284 -4.33 16.87 -7.79
N LYS A 285 -5.33 16.71 -6.92
CA LYS A 285 -6.75 16.72 -7.30
C LYS A 285 -7.17 18.03 -7.97
N SER A 286 -6.63 19.16 -7.51
CA SER A 286 -6.89 20.47 -8.13
C SER A 286 -6.37 20.54 -9.55
N LEU A 287 -5.15 20.06 -9.80
CA LEU A 287 -4.55 20.03 -11.13
C LEU A 287 -5.31 19.11 -12.10
N GLN A 288 -5.78 17.96 -11.63
CA GLN A 288 -6.59 17.06 -12.45
C GLN A 288 -7.91 17.70 -12.88
N ARG A 289 -8.59 18.43 -11.99
CA ARG A 289 -9.83 19.17 -12.30
C ARG A 289 -9.61 20.27 -13.32
N GLN A 290 -8.57 21.09 -13.16
CA GLN A 290 -8.22 22.15 -14.10
C GLN A 290 -7.86 21.62 -15.49
N GLY A 291 -7.12 20.49 -15.54
CA GLY A 291 -6.81 19.82 -16.82
C GLY A 291 -8.07 19.31 -17.52
N PHE A 292 -9.03 18.78 -16.78
CA PHE A 292 -10.30 18.31 -17.33
C PHE A 292 -11.17 19.47 -17.86
N GLU A 293 -11.30 20.56 -17.11
CA GLU A 293 -12.05 21.76 -17.52
C GLU A 293 -11.44 22.40 -18.79
N SER A 294 -10.11 22.47 -18.88
CA SER A 294 -9.43 22.99 -20.07
C SER A 294 -9.58 22.10 -21.30
N ALA A 295 -9.80 20.80 -21.12
CA ALA A 295 -10.06 19.86 -22.21
C ALA A 295 -11.51 19.90 -22.72
N LEU A 296 -12.48 20.22 -21.85
CA LEU A 296 -13.90 20.38 -22.21
C LEU A 296 -14.23 21.77 -22.82
N GLY A 297 -13.40 22.77 -22.56
CA GLY A 297 -13.57 24.13 -23.09
C GLY A 297 -12.96 24.34 -24.49
N LYS A 298 -12.44 23.29 -25.12
CA LYS A 298 -11.99 23.23 -26.49
C LYS A 298 -12.94 22.36 -27.33
#